data_68ca06a599d544f68715ef3e6e17aa21
#
_entry.id   68ca06a599d544f68715ef3e6e17aa21
#
_cell.length_a   1.000
_cell.length_b   1.000
_cell.length_c   1.000
_cell.angle_alpha   90.00
_cell.angle_beta   90.00
_cell.angle_gamma   90.00
#
_symmetry.space_group_name_H-M   'P 1'
#
loop_
_entity.id
_entity.type
_entity.pdbx_description
1 polymer ?
#
loop_
_entity_poly.entity_id
_entity_poly.type
_entity_poly.pdbx_seq_one_letter_code
_entity_poly.pdbx_strand_id
1 'polypeptide(L)'
;MRKMCDMLIINNFSKTYKGDKKAVDNISLQVEAGDLFGFIGHNGAGKSTTIKAVVGVLEYEEGEILIDGHSVKKEPLECKRITAYIPDNPDLYEHLTGIQYLNFIADIFGIPATIRETKIKKYADAFEITGNLGDLVSSYSHGMKQKLAIISAVIHEPKLLVLDEPFVGLDPKASIALKEIMHELCALGNAIFFSTHALDLAEKLCNKVAMIHHGKLAFSGTMEDMLKAKEGGSLEGIFMDVVNHE
;
A
#
# COMPACT_ATOMS: atom_id res chain seq x y z
N MET A 1 17.99 -21.75 -5.51
CA MET A 1 16.91 -21.12 -4.75
C MET A 1 17.36 -19.70 -4.43
N ARG A 2 16.73 -18.68 -5.02
CA ARG A 2 16.93 -17.28 -4.56
C ARG A 2 16.43 -17.23 -3.12
N LYS A 3 17.27 -16.79 -2.19
CA LYS A 3 16.84 -16.45 -0.83
C LYS A 3 15.78 -15.35 -1.00
N MET A 4 14.52 -15.64 -0.70
CA MET A 4 13.47 -14.61 -0.70
C MET A 4 13.91 -13.59 0.34
N CYS A 5 13.98 -12.33 -0.06
CA CYS A 5 14.44 -11.25 0.81
C CYS A 5 13.20 -10.63 1.45
N ASP A 6 13.20 -10.54 2.76
CA ASP A 6 12.12 -9.89 3.50
C ASP A 6 12.07 -8.40 3.16
N MET A 7 11.00 -7.98 2.50
CA MET A 7 10.82 -6.58 2.11
C MET A 7 10.23 -5.75 3.24
N LEU A 8 9.27 -6.31 3.99
CA LEU A 8 8.68 -5.68 5.17
C LEU A 8 8.59 -6.72 6.28
N ILE A 9 9.10 -6.37 7.46
CA ILE A 9 8.95 -7.16 8.68
C ILE A 9 8.31 -6.27 9.75
N ILE A 10 7.23 -6.72 10.31
CA ILE A 10 6.60 -6.15 11.51
C ILE A 10 6.76 -7.15 12.64
N ASN A 11 7.42 -6.75 13.73
CA ASN A 11 7.67 -7.59 14.89
C ASN A 11 7.04 -7.00 16.15
N ASN A 12 6.07 -7.70 16.73
CA ASN A 12 5.42 -7.38 18.00
C ASN A 12 4.93 -5.92 18.08
N PHE A 13 4.44 -5.39 16.97
CA PHE A 13 3.99 -4.01 16.87
C PHE A 13 2.69 -3.80 17.65
N SER A 14 2.71 -2.81 18.56
CA SER A 14 1.52 -2.33 19.24
C SER A 14 1.43 -0.80 19.14
N LYS A 15 0.20 -0.30 19.09
CA LYS A 15 -0.09 1.14 19.15
C LYS A 15 -1.28 1.43 20.04
N THR A 16 -1.06 2.24 21.05
CA THR A 16 -2.10 2.78 21.90
C THR A 16 -2.24 4.27 21.67
N TYR A 17 -3.46 4.75 21.47
CA TYR A 17 -3.77 6.18 21.42
C TYR A 17 -4.13 6.72 22.81
N LYS A 18 -4.20 8.05 22.96
CA LYS A 18 -4.62 8.67 24.22
C LYS A 18 -5.94 8.06 24.71
N GLY A 19 -6.02 7.73 26.02
CA GLY A 19 -7.19 7.10 26.64
C GLY A 19 -7.18 5.58 26.64
N ASP A 20 -5.99 4.95 26.64
CA ASP A 20 -5.75 3.50 26.77
C ASP A 20 -6.39 2.62 25.69
N LYS A 21 -6.89 3.21 24.62
CA LYS A 21 -7.44 2.44 23.50
C LYS A 21 -6.29 1.87 22.64
N LYS A 22 -6.04 0.56 22.77
CA LYS A 22 -5.13 -0.18 21.90
C LYS A 22 -5.75 -0.28 20.49
N ALA A 23 -5.19 0.45 19.55
CA ALA A 23 -5.61 0.39 18.14
C ALA A 23 -4.98 -0.79 17.42
N VAL A 24 -3.77 -1.20 17.84
CA VAL A 24 -3.07 -2.40 17.37
C VAL A 24 -2.41 -3.05 18.57
N ASP A 25 -2.54 -4.38 18.68
CA ASP A 25 -2.09 -5.16 19.83
C ASP A 25 -1.23 -6.34 19.37
N ASN A 26 0.10 -6.17 19.51
CA ASN A 26 1.10 -7.21 19.33
C ASN A 26 1.00 -7.98 18.00
N ILE A 27 0.98 -7.26 16.88
CA ILE A 27 0.96 -7.89 15.56
C ILE A 27 2.37 -8.17 15.05
N SER A 28 2.52 -9.31 14.37
CA SER A 28 3.74 -9.68 13.65
C SER A 28 3.38 -10.25 12.29
N LEU A 29 3.98 -9.73 11.23
CA LEU A 29 3.79 -10.21 9.86
C LEU A 29 5.03 -9.93 9.01
N GLN A 30 5.11 -10.61 7.87
CA GLN A 30 6.23 -10.54 6.95
C GLN A 30 5.73 -10.48 5.51
N VAL A 31 6.30 -9.56 4.74
CA VAL A 31 6.07 -9.41 3.31
C VAL A 31 7.38 -9.64 2.58
N GLU A 32 7.40 -10.55 1.63
CA GLU A 32 8.60 -10.90 0.88
C GLU A 32 8.65 -10.15 -0.47
N ALA A 33 9.82 -10.09 -1.07
CA ALA A 33 10.01 -9.55 -2.40
C ALA A 33 9.16 -10.33 -3.42
N GLY A 34 8.37 -9.61 -4.22
CA GLY A 34 7.41 -10.19 -5.18
C GLY A 34 6.02 -10.42 -4.62
N ASP A 35 5.79 -10.19 -3.31
CA ASP A 35 4.47 -10.34 -2.74
C ASP A 35 3.53 -9.18 -3.11
N LEU A 36 2.31 -9.54 -3.44
CA LEU A 36 1.15 -8.68 -3.45
C LEU A 36 0.31 -9.03 -2.22
N PHE A 37 0.59 -8.30 -1.13
CA PHE A 37 0.10 -8.61 0.21
C PHE A 37 -1.11 -7.76 0.58
N GLY A 38 -2.23 -8.41 0.86
CA GLY A 38 -3.47 -7.79 1.31
C GLY A 38 -3.55 -7.71 2.84
N PHE A 39 -3.71 -6.51 3.39
CA PHE A 39 -3.99 -6.29 4.80
C PHE A 39 -5.47 -5.99 4.99
N ILE A 40 -6.24 -6.99 5.36
CA ILE A 40 -7.71 -6.97 5.32
C ILE A 40 -8.32 -6.84 6.71
N GLY A 41 -9.47 -6.17 6.80
CA GLY A 41 -10.20 -5.99 8.05
C GLY A 41 -11.29 -4.92 7.92
N HIS A 42 -12.21 -4.90 8.87
CA HIS A 42 -13.27 -3.88 8.90
C HIS A 42 -12.69 -2.47 9.20
N ASN A 43 -13.53 -1.43 9.04
CA ASN A 43 -13.15 -0.07 9.39
C ASN A 43 -12.91 0.04 10.90
N GLY A 44 -11.78 0.66 11.27
CA GLY A 44 -11.36 0.77 12.67
C GLY A 44 -10.63 -0.47 13.22
N ALA A 45 -10.38 -1.52 12.42
CA ALA A 45 -9.66 -2.71 12.87
C ALA A 45 -8.17 -2.48 13.19
N GLY A 46 -7.57 -1.36 12.75
CA GLY A 46 -6.16 -1.04 12.95
C GLY A 46 -5.34 -0.93 11.66
N LYS A 47 -5.94 -1.11 10.48
CA LYS A 47 -5.24 -1.10 9.17
C LYS A 47 -4.43 0.18 8.93
N SER A 48 -5.10 1.34 8.89
CA SER A 48 -4.43 2.62 8.63
C SER A 48 -3.44 3.01 9.73
N THR A 49 -3.65 2.58 10.99
CA THR A 49 -2.69 2.74 12.08
C THR A 49 -1.40 1.98 11.78
N THR A 50 -1.52 0.73 11.35
CA THR A 50 -0.37 -0.11 10.98
C THR A 50 0.35 0.46 9.77
N ILE A 51 -0.38 0.82 8.69
CA ILE A 51 0.19 1.43 7.49
C ILE A 51 0.97 2.70 7.82
N LYS A 52 0.38 3.62 8.61
CA LYS A 52 1.05 4.87 9.00
C LYS A 52 2.32 4.64 9.83
N ALA A 53 2.36 3.59 10.65
CA ALA A 53 3.56 3.18 11.37
C ALA A 53 4.63 2.61 10.42
N VAL A 54 4.24 1.76 9.46
CA VAL A 54 5.13 1.19 8.43
C VAL A 54 5.83 2.28 7.63
N VAL A 55 5.09 3.31 7.20
CA VAL A 55 5.66 4.40 6.39
C VAL A 55 6.32 5.52 7.21
N GLY A 56 6.39 5.35 8.54
CA GLY A 56 7.06 6.30 9.44
C GLY A 56 6.35 7.64 9.59
N VAL A 57 5.04 7.70 9.35
CA VAL A 57 4.17 8.87 9.60
C VAL A 57 3.63 8.85 11.03
N LEU A 58 3.47 7.67 11.62
CA LEU A 58 2.99 7.46 12.97
C LEU A 58 4.12 6.93 13.86
N GLU A 59 4.46 7.65 14.92
CA GLU A 59 5.35 7.16 15.97
C GLU A 59 4.68 6.06 16.81
N TYR A 60 5.49 5.08 17.22
CA TYR A 60 5.03 3.97 18.04
C TYR A 60 6.11 3.59 19.06
N GLU A 61 5.70 3.05 20.19
CA GLU A 61 6.59 2.74 21.32
C GLU A 61 7.03 1.26 21.30
N GLU A 62 6.09 0.34 21.03
CA GLU A 62 6.30 -1.11 21.13
C GLU A 62 6.52 -1.75 19.76
N GLY A 63 7.44 -2.70 19.70
CA GLY A 63 7.77 -3.47 18.51
C GLY A 63 8.83 -2.84 17.61
N GLU A 64 9.09 -3.51 16.50
CA GLU A 64 10.03 -3.09 15.47
C GLU A 64 9.43 -3.28 14.08
N ILE A 65 9.68 -2.32 13.19
CA ILE A 65 9.30 -2.40 11.77
C ILE A 65 10.57 -2.19 10.94
N LEU A 66 10.84 -3.15 10.05
CA LEU A 66 11.99 -3.14 9.14
C LEU A 66 11.49 -3.13 7.69
N ILE A 67 12.12 -2.33 6.84
CA ILE A 67 11.90 -2.30 5.39
C ILE A 67 13.24 -2.59 4.70
N ASP A 68 13.33 -3.67 3.95
CA ASP A 68 14.56 -4.17 3.31
C ASP A 68 15.75 -4.21 4.30
N GLY A 69 15.47 -4.62 5.56
CA GLY A 69 16.43 -4.71 6.65
C GLY A 69 16.69 -3.39 7.41
N HIS A 70 16.20 -2.25 6.94
CA HIS A 70 16.36 -0.94 7.60
C HIS A 70 15.23 -0.68 8.61
N SER A 71 15.59 -0.23 9.81
CA SER A 71 14.61 0.11 10.85
C SER A 71 13.92 1.44 10.55
N VAL A 72 12.59 1.43 10.52
CA VAL A 72 11.78 2.65 10.32
C VAL A 72 12.07 3.72 11.37
N LYS A 73 12.40 3.31 12.60
CA LYS A 73 12.77 4.24 13.71
C LYS A 73 14.19 4.76 13.60
N LYS A 74 15.15 3.90 13.25
CA LYS A 74 16.59 4.24 13.33
C LYS A 74 17.13 4.78 12.01
N GLU A 75 16.58 4.32 10.88
CA GLU A 75 17.03 4.63 9.52
C GLU A 75 15.86 5.14 8.63
N PRO A 76 15.08 6.15 9.09
CA PRO A 76 13.86 6.56 8.42
C PRO A 76 14.07 7.08 6.99
N LEU A 77 15.23 7.68 6.71
CA LEU A 77 15.53 8.19 5.37
C LEU A 77 15.79 7.05 4.37
N GLU A 78 16.49 6.00 4.81
CA GLU A 78 16.74 4.83 3.95
C GLU A 78 15.42 4.12 3.64
N CYS A 79 14.55 3.93 4.64
CA CYS A 79 13.21 3.39 4.43
C CYS A 79 12.40 4.24 3.43
N LYS A 80 12.38 5.57 3.59
CA LYS A 80 11.62 6.49 2.71
C LYS A 80 12.12 6.52 1.26
N ARG A 81 13.41 6.31 1.02
CA ARG A 81 13.99 6.26 -0.34
C ARG A 81 13.49 5.09 -1.17
N ILE A 82 13.16 3.98 -0.52
CA ILE A 82 12.77 2.73 -1.18
C ILE A 82 11.27 2.43 -1.05
N THR A 83 10.52 3.29 -0.36
CA THR A 83 9.08 3.10 -0.11
C THR A 83 8.29 4.22 -0.79
N ALA A 84 7.17 3.86 -1.41
CA ALA A 84 6.13 4.82 -1.77
C ALA A 84 4.88 4.57 -0.93
N TYR A 85 4.15 5.64 -0.63
CA TYR A 85 2.92 5.58 0.14
C TYR A 85 1.79 6.38 -0.53
N ILE A 86 0.63 5.75 -0.63
CA ILE A 86 -0.60 6.41 -1.08
C ILE A 86 -1.65 6.24 0.03
N PRO A 87 -2.08 7.32 0.69
CA PRO A 87 -3.18 7.29 1.64
C PRO A 87 -4.53 7.12 0.91
N ASP A 88 -5.57 6.80 1.67
CA ASP A 88 -6.96 6.72 1.19
C ASP A 88 -7.47 8.04 0.60
N ASN A 89 -6.97 9.17 1.11
CA ASN A 89 -7.27 10.51 0.60
C ASN A 89 -5.94 11.27 0.40
N PRO A 90 -5.39 11.30 -0.85
CA PRO A 90 -4.13 11.97 -1.12
C PRO A 90 -4.25 13.49 -1.02
N ASP A 91 -3.39 14.10 -0.19
CA ASP A 91 -3.24 15.55 -0.10
C ASP A 91 -2.11 16.00 -1.03
N LEU A 92 -2.48 16.58 -2.18
CA LEU A 92 -1.57 16.99 -3.23
C LEU A 92 -1.37 18.51 -3.22
N TYR A 93 -0.25 18.98 -3.77
CA TYR A 93 0.01 20.42 -3.92
C TYR A 93 -0.89 21.04 -4.99
N GLU A 94 -2.06 21.53 -4.59
CA GLU A 94 -3.14 21.96 -5.48
C GLU A 94 -2.79 23.21 -6.35
N HIS A 95 -1.79 23.96 -5.95
CA HIS A 95 -1.29 25.14 -6.69
C HIS A 95 -0.31 24.78 -7.82
N LEU A 96 0.09 23.54 -7.95
CA LEU A 96 0.89 23.03 -9.06
C LEU A 96 0.01 22.47 -10.16
N THR A 97 0.51 22.45 -11.39
CA THR A 97 -0.08 21.60 -12.43
C THR A 97 0.31 20.15 -12.22
N GLY A 98 -0.45 19.21 -12.82
CA GLY A 98 -0.14 17.77 -12.72
C GLY A 98 1.30 17.45 -13.13
N ILE A 99 1.78 18.01 -14.23
CA ILE A 99 3.15 17.81 -14.70
C ILE A 99 4.19 18.44 -13.77
N GLN A 100 3.91 19.62 -13.19
CA GLN A 100 4.80 20.24 -12.21
C GLN A 100 4.91 19.38 -10.95
N TYR A 101 3.77 18.85 -10.47
CA TYR A 101 3.76 17.95 -9.31
C TYR A 101 4.59 16.68 -9.57
N LEU A 102 4.39 16.01 -10.71
CA LEU A 102 5.17 14.81 -11.05
C LEU A 102 6.66 15.10 -11.24
N ASN A 103 7.02 16.24 -11.82
CA ASN A 103 8.42 16.64 -11.92
C ASN A 103 9.04 16.93 -10.55
N PHE A 104 8.31 17.59 -9.65
CA PHE A 104 8.75 17.83 -8.28
C PHE A 104 9.04 16.51 -7.52
N ILE A 105 8.15 15.54 -7.62
CA ILE A 105 8.38 14.21 -7.03
C ILE A 105 9.59 13.53 -7.67
N ALA A 106 9.71 13.60 -8.99
CA ALA A 106 10.84 13.02 -9.72
C ALA A 106 12.19 13.65 -9.29
N ASP A 107 12.22 14.95 -8.98
CA ASP A 107 13.41 15.64 -8.45
C ASP A 107 13.78 15.14 -7.05
N ILE A 108 12.80 14.95 -6.17
CA ILE A 108 13.03 14.40 -4.81
C ILE A 108 13.69 13.02 -4.88
N PHE A 109 13.24 12.16 -5.80
CA PHE A 109 13.78 10.81 -5.96
C PHE A 109 14.98 10.73 -6.94
N GLY A 110 15.46 11.86 -7.45
CA GLY A 110 16.62 11.95 -8.32
C GLY A 110 16.43 11.25 -9.68
N ILE A 111 15.21 11.23 -10.22
CA ILE A 111 14.92 10.61 -11.52
C ILE A 111 15.48 11.51 -12.64
N PRO A 112 16.43 11.02 -13.46
CA PRO A 112 17.02 11.83 -14.54
C PRO A 112 15.97 12.33 -15.54
N ALA A 113 16.14 13.56 -16.02
CA ALA A 113 15.24 14.17 -17.01
C ALA A 113 15.07 13.33 -18.28
N THR A 114 16.14 12.62 -18.68
CA THR A 114 16.15 11.76 -19.89
C THR A 114 15.17 10.59 -19.86
N ILE A 115 14.83 10.08 -18.66
CA ILE A 115 13.89 8.96 -18.51
C ILE A 115 12.56 9.39 -17.88
N ARG A 116 12.54 10.56 -17.24
CA ARG A 116 11.39 11.10 -16.51
C ARG A 116 10.16 11.24 -17.41
N GLU A 117 10.32 11.88 -18.56
CA GLU A 117 9.23 12.13 -19.51
C GLU A 117 8.59 10.81 -19.97
N THR A 118 9.42 9.82 -20.31
CA THR A 118 8.94 8.49 -20.74
C THR A 118 8.16 7.79 -19.64
N LYS A 119 8.64 7.84 -18.39
CA LYS A 119 7.95 7.23 -17.25
C LYS A 119 6.64 7.93 -16.93
N ILE A 120 6.64 9.26 -16.89
CA ILE A 120 5.42 10.06 -16.65
C ILE A 120 4.40 9.76 -17.73
N LYS A 121 4.82 9.78 -19.01
CA LYS A 121 3.93 9.48 -20.14
C LYS A 121 3.35 8.07 -20.03
N LYS A 122 4.17 7.03 -19.77
CA LYS A 122 3.72 5.64 -19.60
C LYS A 122 2.53 5.56 -18.63
N TYR A 123 2.70 6.09 -17.44
CA TYR A 123 1.68 5.97 -16.40
C TYR A 123 0.50 6.93 -16.59
N ALA A 124 0.74 8.14 -17.11
CA ALA A 124 -0.33 9.08 -17.41
C ALA A 124 -1.26 8.57 -18.53
N ASP A 125 -0.71 7.92 -19.55
CA ASP A 125 -1.47 7.26 -20.61
C ASP A 125 -2.29 6.07 -20.03
N ALA A 126 -1.70 5.24 -19.18
CA ALA A 126 -2.38 4.12 -18.53
C ALA A 126 -3.60 4.56 -17.70
N PHE A 127 -3.50 5.72 -17.03
CA PHE A 127 -4.59 6.30 -16.25
C PHE A 127 -5.49 7.28 -17.03
N GLU A 128 -5.24 7.49 -18.32
CA GLU A 128 -6.01 8.39 -19.22
C GLU A 128 -6.04 9.85 -18.69
N ILE A 129 -4.94 10.37 -18.10
CA ILE A 129 -4.85 11.77 -17.63
C ILE A 129 -3.76 12.59 -18.32
N THR A 130 -3.13 12.06 -19.38
CA THR A 130 -2.07 12.75 -20.13
C THR A 130 -2.48 14.13 -20.60
N GLY A 131 -3.73 14.26 -21.12
CA GLY A 131 -4.27 15.52 -21.60
C GLY A 131 -4.51 16.58 -20.51
N ASN A 132 -4.59 16.15 -19.25
CA ASN A 132 -4.87 17.02 -18.10
C ASN A 132 -3.62 17.40 -17.32
N LEU A 133 -2.45 16.88 -17.66
CA LEU A 133 -1.23 17.17 -16.91
C LEU A 133 -0.83 18.65 -16.90
N GLY A 134 -1.32 19.44 -17.87
CA GLY A 134 -1.14 20.90 -17.90
C GLY A 134 -2.07 21.69 -16.99
N ASP A 135 -3.16 21.07 -16.48
CA ASP A 135 -4.15 21.73 -15.65
C ASP A 135 -3.69 21.78 -14.18
N LEU A 136 -4.18 22.77 -13.41
CA LEU A 136 -3.93 22.86 -11.98
C LEU A 136 -4.55 21.66 -11.24
N VAL A 137 -3.83 21.10 -10.27
CA VAL A 137 -4.31 19.98 -9.43
C VAL A 137 -5.57 20.38 -8.65
N SER A 138 -5.74 21.67 -8.32
CA SER A 138 -6.98 22.17 -7.71
C SER A 138 -8.22 21.96 -8.55
N SER A 139 -8.08 21.87 -9.89
CA SER A 139 -9.22 21.60 -10.80
C SER A 139 -9.53 20.10 -10.99
N TYR A 140 -8.68 19.21 -10.45
CA TYR A 140 -8.85 17.77 -10.61
C TYR A 140 -10.01 17.25 -9.77
N SER A 141 -10.79 16.32 -10.34
CA SER A 141 -11.72 15.51 -9.56
C SER A 141 -10.99 14.63 -8.54
N HIS A 142 -11.70 14.10 -7.56
CA HIS A 142 -11.12 13.17 -6.59
C HIS A 142 -10.43 11.98 -7.27
N GLY A 143 -11.07 11.34 -8.26
CA GLY A 143 -10.47 10.24 -9.02
C GLY A 143 -9.22 10.65 -9.81
N MET A 144 -9.16 11.87 -10.37
CA MET A 144 -7.95 12.40 -11.03
C MET A 144 -6.82 12.64 -10.03
N LYS A 145 -7.12 13.16 -8.84
CA LYS A 145 -6.13 13.31 -7.76
C LYS A 145 -5.58 11.96 -7.33
N GLN A 146 -6.44 10.95 -7.19
CA GLN A 146 -6.03 9.58 -6.87
C GLN A 146 -5.11 9.00 -7.96
N LYS A 147 -5.46 9.15 -9.23
CA LYS A 147 -4.62 8.73 -10.37
C LYS A 147 -3.26 9.43 -10.34
N LEU A 148 -3.21 10.75 -10.12
CA LEU A 148 -1.97 11.51 -10.04
C LEU A 148 -1.10 11.08 -8.87
N ALA A 149 -1.69 10.80 -7.69
CA ALA A 149 -0.99 10.25 -6.54
C ALA A 149 -0.37 8.88 -6.83
N ILE A 150 -1.11 8.00 -7.50
CA ILE A 150 -0.60 6.67 -7.91
C ILE A 150 0.59 6.84 -8.86
N ILE A 151 0.48 7.68 -9.89
CA ILE A 151 1.58 7.94 -10.82
C ILE A 151 2.81 8.45 -10.06
N SER A 152 2.65 9.42 -9.16
CA SER A 152 3.74 9.98 -8.38
C SER A 152 4.45 8.94 -7.50
N ALA A 153 3.71 7.96 -7.00
CA ALA A 153 4.25 6.89 -6.17
C ALA A 153 5.02 5.83 -6.97
N VAL A 154 4.62 5.56 -8.23
CA VAL A 154 5.23 4.47 -9.01
C VAL A 154 6.36 4.92 -9.95
N ILE A 155 6.48 6.23 -10.26
CA ILE A 155 7.51 6.72 -11.20
C ILE A 155 8.95 6.47 -10.74
N HIS A 156 9.20 6.39 -9.44
CA HIS A 156 10.54 6.10 -8.89
C HIS A 156 10.80 4.62 -8.63
N GLU A 157 9.85 3.74 -9.00
CA GLU A 157 9.98 2.27 -8.91
C GLU A 157 10.34 1.82 -7.48
N PRO A 158 9.47 2.08 -6.49
CA PRO A 158 9.75 1.77 -5.09
C PRO A 158 9.93 0.26 -4.89
N LYS A 159 10.83 -0.15 -3.98
CA LYS A 159 10.93 -1.56 -3.58
C LYS A 159 9.70 -2.02 -2.79
N LEU A 160 9.12 -1.13 -1.98
CA LEU A 160 7.88 -1.36 -1.24
C LEU A 160 6.85 -0.29 -1.59
N LEU A 161 5.73 -0.69 -2.19
CA LEU A 161 4.59 0.18 -2.43
C LEU A 161 3.52 -0.08 -1.36
N VAL A 162 3.23 0.93 -0.56
CA VAL A 162 2.24 0.87 0.53
C VAL A 162 1.01 1.68 0.14
N LEU A 163 -0.17 1.06 0.20
CA LEU A 163 -1.42 1.65 -0.28
C LEU A 163 -2.52 1.50 0.79
N ASP A 164 -3.21 2.59 1.11
CA ASP A 164 -4.38 2.55 2.00
C ASP A 164 -5.65 2.71 1.16
N GLU A 165 -6.46 1.64 1.03
CA GLU A 165 -7.71 1.57 0.26
C GLU A 165 -7.59 2.10 -1.20
N PRO A 166 -6.61 1.66 -2.01
CA PRO A 166 -6.20 2.34 -3.24
C PRO A 166 -7.22 2.31 -4.39
N PHE A 167 -8.23 1.46 -4.31
CA PHE A 167 -9.24 1.31 -5.35
C PHE A 167 -10.46 2.21 -5.13
N VAL A 168 -10.57 2.84 -3.96
CA VAL A 168 -11.66 3.78 -3.64
C VAL A 168 -11.53 5.02 -4.53
N GLY A 169 -12.62 5.41 -5.19
CA GLY A 169 -12.65 6.59 -6.07
C GLY A 169 -12.07 6.39 -7.48
N LEU A 170 -11.51 5.22 -7.79
CA LEU A 170 -11.08 4.89 -9.15
C LEU A 170 -12.24 4.38 -10.02
N ASP A 171 -12.25 4.80 -11.27
CA ASP A 171 -13.10 4.20 -12.28
C ASP A 171 -12.63 2.79 -12.68
N PRO A 172 -13.46 1.98 -13.36
CA PRO A 172 -13.09 0.60 -13.71
C PRO A 172 -11.81 0.48 -14.54
N LYS A 173 -11.54 1.42 -15.45
CA LYS A 173 -10.32 1.40 -16.28
C LYS A 173 -9.07 1.69 -15.44
N ALA A 174 -9.14 2.72 -14.59
CA ALA A 174 -8.05 3.04 -13.67
C ALA A 174 -7.77 1.91 -12.68
N SER A 175 -8.82 1.21 -12.21
CA SER A 175 -8.68 0.03 -11.36
C SER A 175 -7.96 -1.13 -12.06
N ILE A 176 -8.21 -1.33 -13.36
CA ILE A 176 -7.48 -2.33 -14.16
C ILE A 176 -6.01 -1.91 -14.31
N ALA A 177 -5.77 -0.65 -14.71
CA ALA A 177 -4.40 -0.13 -14.86
C ALA A 177 -3.58 -0.25 -13.57
N LEU A 178 -4.19 0.06 -12.41
CA LEU A 178 -3.52 -0.11 -11.11
C LEU A 178 -3.15 -1.57 -10.85
N LYS A 179 -4.05 -2.52 -11.10
CA LYS A 179 -3.77 -3.97 -10.93
C LYS A 179 -2.61 -4.43 -11.81
N GLU A 180 -2.59 -3.99 -13.07
CA GLU A 180 -1.50 -4.32 -14.01
C GLU A 180 -0.16 -3.77 -13.51
N ILE A 181 -0.11 -2.51 -13.07
CA ILE A 181 1.08 -1.89 -12.48
C ILE A 181 1.53 -2.65 -11.23
N MET A 182 0.61 -3.05 -10.35
CA MET A 182 0.94 -3.83 -9.17
C MET A 182 1.57 -5.17 -9.54
N HIS A 183 1.01 -5.88 -10.52
CA HIS A 183 1.59 -7.14 -11.00
C HIS A 183 2.96 -6.93 -11.68
N GLU A 184 3.12 -5.88 -12.49
CA GLU A 184 4.43 -5.54 -13.09
C GLU A 184 5.50 -5.32 -12.01
N LEU A 185 5.19 -4.54 -10.96
CA LEU A 185 6.12 -4.27 -9.87
C LEU A 185 6.49 -5.55 -9.10
N CYS A 186 5.52 -6.40 -8.78
CA CYS A 186 5.80 -7.68 -8.12
C CYS A 186 6.65 -8.62 -8.99
N ALA A 187 6.40 -8.66 -10.31
CA ALA A 187 7.20 -9.45 -11.24
C ALA A 187 8.67 -8.99 -11.33
N LEU A 188 8.94 -7.71 -11.05
CA LEU A 188 10.28 -7.14 -10.95
C LEU A 188 10.96 -7.42 -9.60
N GLY A 189 10.25 -8.05 -8.64
CA GLY A 189 10.75 -8.37 -7.31
C GLY A 189 10.49 -7.29 -6.26
N ASN A 190 9.69 -6.27 -6.59
CA ASN A 190 9.21 -5.30 -5.61
C ASN A 190 8.04 -5.91 -4.82
N ALA A 191 7.73 -5.37 -3.64
CA ALA A 191 6.61 -5.83 -2.84
C ALA A 191 5.51 -4.77 -2.76
N ILE A 192 4.27 -5.22 -2.62
CA ILE A 192 3.12 -4.36 -2.41
C ILE A 192 2.41 -4.77 -1.13
N PHE A 193 2.19 -3.80 -0.25
CA PHE A 193 1.43 -3.96 0.97
C PHE A 193 0.25 -3.00 0.96
N PHE A 194 -0.98 -3.50 0.83
CA PHE A 194 -2.14 -2.63 0.74
C PHE A 194 -3.27 -3.04 1.66
N SER A 195 -3.97 -2.04 2.21
CA SER A 195 -5.18 -2.27 2.98
C SER A 195 -6.40 -2.33 2.08
N THR A 196 -7.36 -3.17 2.45
CA THR A 196 -8.69 -3.13 1.86
C THR A 196 -9.74 -3.77 2.78
N HIS A 197 -10.99 -3.36 2.61
CA HIS A 197 -12.15 -4.03 3.16
C HIS A 197 -12.93 -4.83 2.08
N ALA A 198 -12.51 -4.71 0.79
CA ALA A 198 -13.09 -5.44 -0.33
C ALA A 198 -12.46 -6.84 -0.43
N LEU A 199 -13.10 -7.82 0.19
CA LEU A 199 -12.60 -9.20 0.32
C LEU A 199 -12.47 -9.90 -1.03
N ASP A 200 -13.46 -9.74 -1.92
CA ASP A 200 -13.42 -10.29 -3.29
C ASP A 200 -12.23 -9.78 -4.10
N LEU A 201 -11.85 -8.52 -3.88
CA LEU A 201 -10.70 -7.92 -4.55
C LEU A 201 -9.40 -8.53 -4.01
N ALA A 202 -9.28 -8.65 -2.69
CA ALA A 202 -8.10 -9.24 -2.04
C ALA A 202 -7.92 -10.70 -2.47
N GLU A 203 -9.01 -11.49 -2.49
CA GLU A 203 -8.99 -12.89 -2.89
C GLU A 203 -8.46 -13.10 -4.32
N LYS A 204 -8.85 -12.21 -5.25
CA LYS A 204 -8.44 -12.30 -6.67
C LYS A 204 -7.07 -11.74 -6.98
N LEU A 205 -6.57 -10.84 -6.13
CA LEU A 205 -5.37 -10.05 -6.43
C LEU A 205 -4.15 -10.50 -5.62
N CYS A 206 -4.34 -10.89 -4.35
CA CYS A 206 -3.25 -11.15 -3.42
C CYS A 206 -2.74 -12.57 -3.47
N ASN A 207 -1.42 -12.74 -3.37
CA ASN A 207 -0.82 -14.05 -3.11
C ASN A 207 -0.68 -14.34 -1.61
N LYS A 208 -0.58 -13.28 -0.77
CA LYS A 208 -0.58 -13.39 0.69
C LYS A 208 -1.54 -12.38 1.31
N VAL A 209 -2.05 -12.72 2.48
CA VAL A 209 -2.96 -11.86 3.23
C VAL A 209 -2.70 -11.94 4.73
N ALA A 210 -3.02 -10.86 5.42
CA ALA A 210 -3.23 -10.87 6.86
C ALA A 210 -4.59 -10.23 7.17
N MET A 211 -5.33 -10.88 8.06
CA MET A 211 -6.61 -10.42 8.55
C MET A 211 -6.45 -9.81 9.93
N ILE A 212 -6.81 -8.54 10.07
CA ILE A 212 -6.80 -7.84 11.35
C ILE A 212 -8.22 -7.60 11.84
N HIS A 213 -8.46 -7.93 13.12
CA HIS A 213 -9.73 -7.71 13.81
C HIS A 213 -9.46 -7.16 15.21
N HIS A 214 -10.12 -6.07 15.59
CA HIS A 214 -9.92 -5.38 16.88
C HIS A 214 -8.45 -5.20 17.30
N GLY A 215 -7.59 -4.83 16.34
CA GLY A 215 -6.16 -4.58 16.57
C GLY A 215 -5.29 -5.82 16.64
N LYS A 216 -5.82 -7.02 16.48
CA LYS A 216 -5.07 -8.28 16.50
C LYS A 216 -5.13 -8.99 15.16
N LEU A 217 -4.07 -9.75 14.84
CA LEU A 217 -4.10 -10.62 13.66
C LEU A 217 -4.94 -11.87 13.99
N ALA A 218 -5.98 -12.08 13.19
CA ALA A 218 -6.75 -13.32 13.20
C ALA A 218 -6.11 -14.38 12.29
N PHE A 219 -5.43 -13.93 11.22
CA PHE A 219 -4.72 -14.79 10.28
C PHE A 219 -3.57 -14.02 9.62
N SER A 220 -2.50 -14.74 9.23
CA SER A 220 -1.47 -14.24 8.33
C SER A 220 -0.84 -15.41 7.59
N GLY A 221 -0.81 -15.38 6.26
CA GLY A 221 -0.26 -16.45 5.44
C GLY A 221 -0.57 -16.30 3.96
N THR A 222 -0.37 -17.39 3.20
CA THR A 222 -0.74 -17.39 1.78
C THR A 222 -2.26 -17.36 1.59
N MET A 223 -2.72 -16.84 0.46
CA MET A 223 -4.14 -16.90 0.10
C MET A 223 -4.62 -18.36 0.02
N GLU A 224 -3.76 -19.24 -0.50
CA GLU A 224 -4.07 -20.67 -0.60
C GLU A 224 -4.28 -21.32 0.76
N ASP A 225 -3.42 -21.05 1.75
CA ASP A 225 -3.56 -21.58 3.11
C ASP A 225 -4.82 -21.05 3.77
N MET A 226 -5.15 -19.79 3.55
CA MET A 226 -6.36 -19.17 4.09
C MET A 226 -7.64 -19.83 3.54
N LEU A 227 -7.70 -20.03 2.23
CA LEU A 227 -8.87 -20.66 1.59
C LEU A 227 -9.01 -22.14 1.96
N LYS A 228 -7.90 -22.86 2.20
CA LYS A 228 -7.89 -24.24 2.68
C LYS A 228 -8.33 -24.40 4.13
N ALA A 229 -8.15 -23.38 4.96
CA ALA A 229 -8.55 -23.41 6.37
C ALA A 229 -10.06 -23.62 6.55
N LYS A 230 -10.85 -23.35 5.49
CA LYS A 230 -12.29 -23.66 5.43
C LYS A 230 -12.61 -24.35 4.10
N GLU A 231 -12.93 -25.63 4.14
CA GLU A 231 -13.28 -26.44 2.96
C GLU A 231 -14.32 -25.73 2.07
N GLY A 232 -13.88 -25.25 0.88
CA GLY A 232 -14.75 -24.58 -0.08
C GLY A 232 -15.22 -23.17 0.32
N GLY A 233 -14.59 -22.54 1.32
CA GLY A 233 -14.94 -21.19 1.79
C GLY A 233 -14.35 -20.09 0.93
N SER A 234 -15.10 -18.98 0.76
CA SER A 234 -14.57 -17.71 0.26
C SER A 234 -13.87 -16.95 1.39
N LEU A 235 -13.01 -16.00 1.03
CA LEU A 235 -12.40 -15.09 2.00
C LEU A 235 -13.43 -14.34 2.86
N GLU A 236 -14.59 -14.02 2.26
CA GLU A 236 -15.72 -13.42 2.96
C GLU A 236 -16.32 -14.37 4.03
N GLY A 237 -16.49 -15.65 3.72
CA GLY A 237 -17.00 -16.64 4.68
C GLY A 237 -16.06 -16.82 5.88
N ILE A 238 -14.73 -16.81 5.62
CA ILE A 238 -13.72 -16.91 6.70
C ILE A 238 -13.74 -15.62 7.55
N PHE A 239 -13.85 -14.46 6.92
CA PHE A 239 -13.94 -13.18 7.61
C PHE A 239 -15.17 -13.11 8.53
N MET A 240 -16.34 -13.55 8.04
CA MET A 240 -17.57 -13.58 8.83
C MET A 240 -17.49 -14.52 10.04
N ASP A 241 -16.78 -15.65 9.90
CA ASP A 241 -16.55 -16.55 11.04
C ASP A 241 -15.68 -15.87 12.13
N VAL A 242 -14.60 -15.19 11.72
CA VAL A 242 -13.75 -14.45 12.67
C VAL A 242 -14.55 -13.37 13.42
N VAL A 243 -15.44 -12.67 12.71
CA VAL A 243 -16.27 -11.60 13.32
C VAL A 243 -17.37 -12.16 14.24
N ASN A 244 -17.91 -13.37 13.95
CA ASN A 244 -19.05 -13.94 14.68
C ASN A 244 -18.65 -14.83 15.88
N HIS A 245 -17.38 -15.18 16.02
CA HIS A 245 -16.88 -16.05 17.11
C HIS A 245 -16.34 -15.28 18.32
N GLU A 246 -16.72 -13.99 18.49
CA GLU A 246 -16.52 -13.21 19.71
C GLU A 246 -17.75 -13.23 20.68
#